data_21c61f68e48c5990960016bf3756c3b9
#
_entry.id   21c61f68e48c5990960016bf3756c3b9
#
_cell.length_a   1.000
_cell.length_b   1.000
_cell.length_c   1.000
_cell.angle_alpha   90.00
_cell.angle_beta   90.00
_cell.angle_gamma   90.00
#
_symmetry.space_group_name_H-M   'P 1'
#
loop_
_entity.id
_entity.type
_entity.pdbx_description
1 polymer ?
#
loop_
_entity_poly.entity_id
_entity_poly.type
_entity_poly.pdbx_seq_one_letter_code
_entity_poly.pdbx_strand_id
1 'polypeptide(L)'
;MKVKKFLINVGVVLLLVVTIGGVVVSIKEKKESENAIHIVQDGRFNVNPEATFGLAIDQYLVEAKWSSYTNNDGRIVQIIGKRRDVTKDHTYVYELNYLVDKKNNSYTLYSAYKDGIKMNEVEELILKIKAFDLCDVDMKTDEENN
;
A
#
# COMPACT_ATOMS: atom_id res chain seq x y z
N MET A 1 -11.51 55.06 0.91
CA MET A 1 -10.15 54.43 0.78
C MET A 1 -9.83 53.40 1.85
N LYS A 2 -10.26 53.56 3.09
CA LYS A 2 -9.98 52.58 4.21
C LYS A 2 -10.69 51.23 4.04
N VAL A 3 -11.92 51.19 3.54
CA VAL A 3 -12.72 49.93 3.38
C VAL A 3 -12.10 48.99 2.32
N LYS A 4 -11.60 49.54 1.18
CA LYS A 4 -10.95 48.73 0.14
C LYS A 4 -9.68 48.02 0.63
N LYS A 5 -8.85 48.70 1.44
CA LYS A 5 -7.64 48.10 2.04
C LYS A 5 -7.97 47.01 3.06
N PHE A 6 -9.06 47.19 3.82
CA PHE A 6 -9.51 46.19 4.79
C PHE A 6 -10.01 44.90 4.10
N LEU A 7 -10.78 45.04 3.03
CA LEU A 7 -11.30 43.89 2.25
C LEU A 7 -10.16 43.10 1.57
N ILE A 8 -9.13 43.82 1.05
CA ILE A 8 -7.97 43.17 0.44
C ILE A 8 -7.18 42.37 1.50
N ASN A 9 -6.95 42.93 2.69
CA ASN A 9 -6.23 42.25 3.76
C ASN A 9 -6.99 41.03 4.29
N VAL A 10 -8.30 41.10 4.43
CA VAL A 10 -9.12 39.95 4.83
C VAL A 10 -9.08 38.85 3.77
N GLY A 11 -9.16 39.21 2.47
CA GLY A 11 -9.05 38.26 1.36
C GLY A 11 -7.69 37.55 1.32
N VAL A 12 -6.59 38.26 1.52
CA VAL A 12 -5.23 37.67 1.55
C VAL A 12 -5.06 36.72 2.75
N VAL A 13 -5.53 37.11 3.93
CA VAL A 13 -5.47 36.25 5.13
C VAL A 13 -6.31 34.98 4.94
N LEU A 14 -7.49 35.09 4.35
CA LEU A 14 -8.37 33.93 4.09
C LEU A 14 -7.72 32.97 3.07
N LEU A 15 -7.08 33.51 2.02
CA LEU A 15 -6.38 32.71 1.01
C LEU A 15 -5.17 32.00 1.61
N LEU A 16 -4.42 32.63 2.49
CA LEU A 16 -3.28 32.02 3.20
C LEU A 16 -3.74 30.88 4.13
N VAL A 17 -4.84 31.06 4.86
CA VAL A 17 -5.37 30.01 5.74
C VAL A 17 -5.81 28.77 4.95
N VAL A 18 -6.43 28.95 3.78
CA VAL A 18 -6.88 27.84 2.92
C VAL A 18 -5.67 27.10 2.34
N THR A 19 -4.62 27.80 1.90
CA THR A 19 -3.42 27.17 1.35
C THR A 19 -2.63 26.41 2.40
N ILE A 20 -2.44 26.95 3.59
CA ILE A 20 -1.74 26.29 4.69
C ILE A 20 -2.55 25.05 5.16
N GLY A 21 -3.87 25.19 5.31
CA GLY A 21 -4.75 24.09 5.66
C GLY A 21 -4.69 22.93 4.66
N GLY A 22 -4.72 23.23 3.35
CA GLY A 22 -4.59 22.24 2.29
C GLY A 22 -3.27 21.47 2.31
N VAL A 23 -2.15 22.17 2.54
CA VAL A 23 -0.81 21.56 2.63
C VAL A 23 -0.71 20.65 3.86
N VAL A 24 -1.20 21.06 5.02
CA VAL A 24 -1.17 20.26 6.26
C VAL A 24 -2.02 19.00 6.11
N VAL A 25 -3.20 19.08 5.50
CA VAL A 25 -4.06 17.91 5.25
C VAL A 25 -3.37 16.93 4.30
N SER A 26 -2.73 17.42 3.22
CA SER A 26 -2.02 16.56 2.27
C SER A 26 -0.82 15.85 2.91
N ILE A 27 -0.05 16.51 3.76
CA ILE A 27 1.09 15.92 4.48
C ILE A 27 0.60 14.83 5.45
N LYS A 28 -0.48 15.10 6.19
CA LYS A 28 -1.07 14.13 7.13
C LYS A 28 -1.56 12.88 6.40
N GLU A 29 -2.27 13.06 5.29
CA GLU A 29 -2.80 11.94 4.48
C GLU A 29 -1.66 11.10 3.89
N LYS A 30 -0.61 11.72 3.38
CA LYS A 30 0.59 11.01 2.88
C LYS A 30 1.23 10.16 3.97
N LYS A 31 1.47 10.72 5.16
CA LYS A 31 2.05 10.00 6.29
C LYS A 31 1.16 8.85 6.76
N GLU A 32 -0.16 9.03 6.77
CA GLU A 32 -1.10 7.98 7.12
C GLU A 32 -1.13 6.85 6.09
N SER A 33 -1.00 7.19 4.80
CA SER A 33 -0.89 6.23 3.71
C SER A 33 0.39 5.40 3.83
N GLU A 34 1.54 6.04 4.01
CA GLU A 34 2.84 5.38 4.20
C GLU A 34 2.82 4.45 5.42
N ASN A 35 2.30 4.91 6.56
CA ASN A 35 2.19 4.08 7.75
C ASN A 35 1.31 2.84 7.54
N ALA A 36 0.18 2.97 6.83
CA ALA A 36 -0.68 1.84 6.53
C ALA A 36 0.02 0.81 5.63
N ILE A 37 0.78 1.26 4.62
CA ILE A 37 1.57 0.40 3.76
C ILE A 37 2.62 -0.35 4.58
N HIS A 38 3.35 0.32 5.48
CA HIS A 38 4.34 -0.33 6.36
C HIS A 38 3.71 -1.40 7.26
N ILE A 39 2.52 -1.18 7.83
CA ILE A 39 1.82 -2.21 8.63
C ILE A 39 1.62 -3.50 7.82
N VAL A 40 1.26 -3.39 6.55
CA VAL A 40 1.08 -4.58 5.69
C VAL A 40 2.43 -5.17 5.27
N GLN A 41 3.39 -4.33 4.88
CA GLN A 41 4.72 -4.78 4.45
C GLN A 41 5.50 -5.51 5.55
N ASP A 42 5.37 -5.07 6.80
CA ASP A 42 6.07 -5.65 7.96
C ASP A 42 5.43 -6.95 8.45
N GLY A 43 4.27 -7.33 7.90
CA GLY A 43 3.61 -8.59 8.20
C GLY A 43 4.53 -9.79 8.00
N ARG A 44 4.40 -10.81 8.87
CA ARG A 44 5.18 -12.04 8.80
C ARG A 44 4.27 -13.24 8.71
N PHE A 45 4.78 -14.31 8.13
CA PHE A 45 4.05 -15.56 7.96
C PHE A 45 4.91 -16.75 8.38
N ASN A 46 4.30 -17.76 9.03
CA ASN A 46 5.03 -18.89 9.62
C ASN A 46 5.80 -19.76 8.60
N VAL A 47 5.49 -19.67 7.31
CA VAL A 47 6.18 -20.41 6.25
C VAL A 47 7.65 -19.97 6.13
N ASN A 48 7.89 -18.66 6.24
CA ASN A 48 9.24 -18.08 6.27
C ASN A 48 9.22 -16.89 7.26
N PRO A 49 9.52 -17.12 8.55
CA PRO A 49 9.38 -16.11 9.58
C PRO A 49 10.44 -14.99 9.50
N GLU A 50 11.50 -15.17 8.73
CA GLU A 50 12.54 -14.16 8.50
C GLU A 50 12.11 -13.16 7.42
N ALA A 51 11.30 -13.60 6.46
CA ALA A 51 10.76 -12.72 5.43
C ALA A 51 9.61 -11.85 5.95
N THR A 52 9.54 -10.61 5.47
CA THR A 52 8.35 -9.76 5.61
C THR A 52 7.41 -9.97 4.43
N PHE A 53 6.13 -9.64 4.60
CA PHE A 53 5.15 -9.73 3.53
C PHE A 53 5.51 -8.82 2.34
N GLY A 54 6.03 -7.61 2.63
CA GLY A 54 6.52 -6.70 1.60
C GLY A 54 7.60 -7.34 0.74
N LEU A 55 8.66 -7.88 1.37
CA LEU A 55 9.75 -8.54 0.67
C LEU A 55 9.26 -9.74 -0.16
N ALA A 56 8.43 -10.60 0.42
CA ALA A 56 7.91 -11.78 -0.26
C ALA A 56 7.06 -11.40 -1.49
N ILE A 57 6.20 -10.41 -1.37
CA ILE A 57 5.35 -9.94 -2.48
C ILE A 57 6.18 -9.24 -3.57
N ASP A 58 7.14 -8.39 -3.20
CA ASP A 58 7.97 -7.67 -4.16
C ASP A 58 8.89 -8.61 -4.96
N GLN A 59 9.30 -9.73 -4.39
CA GLN A 59 10.02 -10.79 -5.13
C GLN A 59 9.08 -11.70 -5.94
N TYR A 60 7.86 -11.92 -5.46
CA TYR A 60 6.90 -12.80 -6.13
C TYR A 60 6.20 -12.14 -7.32
N LEU A 61 5.84 -10.86 -7.19
CA LEU A 61 5.14 -10.07 -8.22
C LEU A 61 6.10 -9.09 -8.89
N VAL A 62 6.24 -9.19 -10.20
CA VAL A 62 6.99 -8.22 -10.98
C VAL A 62 6.22 -6.89 -11.04
N GLU A 63 6.94 -5.77 -10.93
CA GLU A 63 6.37 -4.41 -10.94
C GLU A 63 5.30 -4.20 -9.84
N ALA A 64 5.50 -4.77 -8.65
CA ALA A 64 4.57 -4.57 -7.55
C ALA A 64 4.46 -3.08 -7.18
N LYS A 65 3.24 -2.56 -7.19
CA LYS A 65 2.92 -1.17 -6.82
C LYS A 65 2.04 -1.16 -5.58
N TRP A 66 2.52 -0.48 -4.55
CA TRP A 66 1.84 -0.29 -3.28
C TRP A 66 1.16 1.07 -3.24
N SER A 67 -0.08 1.09 -2.84
CA SER A 67 -0.85 2.31 -2.63
C SER A 67 -1.80 2.16 -1.45
N SER A 68 -2.31 3.26 -0.92
CA SER A 68 -3.29 3.22 0.15
C SER A 68 -4.34 4.30 -0.07
N TYR A 69 -5.59 3.93 0.22
CA TYR A 69 -6.76 4.83 0.14
C TYR A 69 -7.73 4.54 1.29
N THR A 70 -8.66 5.45 1.53
CA THR A 70 -9.72 5.28 2.53
C THR A 70 -11.05 5.12 1.83
N ASN A 71 -11.85 4.14 2.28
CA ASN A 71 -13.24 3.96 1.90
C ASN A 71 -14.14 3.96 3.14
N ASN A 72 -15.41 3.55 3.01
CA ASN A 72 -16.37 3.51 4.10
C ASN A 72 -16.00 2.49 5.19
N ASP A 73 -15.26 1.43 4.84
CA ASP A 73 -14.87 0.36 5.75
C ASP A 73 -13.55 0.68 6.48
N GLY A 74 -12.78 1.65 5.98
CA GLY A 74 -11.52 2.09 6.60
C GLY A 74 -10.38 2.34 5.63
N ARG A 75 -9.16 2.20 6.12
CA ARG A 75 -7.93 2.35 5.33
C ARG A 75 -7.59 1.04 4.63
N ILE A 76 -7.54 1.09 3.29
CA ILE A 76 -7.17 -0.04 2.45
C ILE A 76 -5.75 0.17 1.92
N VAL A 77 -4.93 -0.87 1.99
CA VAL A 77 -3.67 -0.98 1.25
C VAL A 77 -3.90 -1.87 0.04
N GLN A 78 -3.61 -1.35 -1.13
CA GLN A 78 -3.74 -2.03 -2.41
C GLN A 78 -2.35 -2.35 -2.98
N ILE A 79 -2.19 -3.56 -3.47
CA ILE A 79 -1.00 -4.05 -4.17
C ILE A 79 -1.43 -4.51 -5.55
N ILE A 80 -0.80 -3.96 -6.59
CA ILE A 80 -1.02 -4.41 -7.97
C ILE A 80 0.33 -4.85 -8.53
N GLY A 81 0.40 -6.08 -9.05
CA GLY A 81 1.63 -6.61 -9.63
C GLY A 81 1.35 -7.73 -10.62
N LYS A 82 2.38 -8.20 -11.31
CA LYS A 82 2.29 -9.19 -12.38
C LYS A 82 3.07 -10.46 -12.03
N ARG A 83 2.59 -11.61 -12.48
CA ARG A 83 3.30 -12.88 -12.40
C ARG A 83 3.17 -13.65 -13.70
N ARG A 84 4.30 -14.00 -14.32
CA ARG A 84 4.32 -14.85 -15.50
C ARG A 84 4.23 -16.33 -15.10
N ASP A 85 3.29 -17.04 -15.72
CA ASP A 85 3.22 -18.49 -15.67
C ASP A 85 3.84 -19.04 -16.97
N VAL A 86 5.06 -19.53 -16.85
CA VAL A 86 5.81 -20.02 -18.02
C VAL A 86 5.19 -21.28 -18.64
N THR A 87 4.44 -22.06 -17.85
CA THR A 87 3.81 -23.31 -18.33
C THR A 87 2.59 -23.02 -19.19
N LYS A 88 1.92 -21.88 -18.95
CA LYS A 88 0.73 -21.44 -19.69
C LYS A 88 1.03 -20.33 -20.67
N ASP A 89 2.28 -19.85 -20.71
CA ASP A 89 2.71 -18.66 -21.46
C ASP A 89 1.78 -17.46 -21.25
N HIS A 90 1.37 -17.26 -19.99
CA HIS A 90 0.43 -16.21 -19.61
C HIS A 90 0.98 -15.37 -18.46
N THR A 91 0.75 -14.05 -18.53
CA THR A 91 1.10 -13.12 -17.44
C THR A 91 -0.17 -12.71 -16.72
N TYR A 92 -0.33 -13.18 -15.50
CA TYR A 92 -1.44 -12.81 -14.62
C TYR A 92 -1.19 -11.45 -13.98
N VAL A 93 -2.27 -10.65 -13.86
CA VAL A 93 -2.29 -9.42 -13.04
C VAL A 93 -2.99 -9.74 -11.73
N TYR A 94 -2.32 -9.48 -10.63
CA TYR A 94 -2.88 -9.62 -9.28
C TYR A 94 -3.19 -8.26 -8.70
N GLU A 95 -4.33 -8.15 -8.05
CA GLU A 95 -4.72 -7.02 -7.21
C GLU A 95 -5.09 -7.57 -5.84
N LEU A 96 -4.36 -7.14 -4.81
CA LEU A 96 -4.56 -7.57 -3.42
C LEU A 96 -4.91 -6.34 -2.60
N ASN A 97 -6.00 -6.37 -1.86
CA ASN A 97 -6.49 -5.29 -1.03
C ASN A 97 -6.59 -5.76 0.42
N TYR A 98 -5.96 -5.04 1.34
CA TYR A 98 -5.96 -5.35 2.77
C TYR A 98 -6.53 -4.20 3.58
N LEU A 99 -7.50 -4.49 4.43
CA LEU A 99 -8.04 -3.55 5.42
C LEU A 99 -7.07 -3.47 6.60
N VAL A 100 -6.62 -2.26 6.93
CA VAL A 100 -5.64 -2.01 7.99
C VAL A 100 -6.32 -1.55 9.26
N ASP A 101 -6.03 -2.24 10.36
CA ASP A 101 -6.34 -1.82 11.72
C ASP A 101 -5.09 -1.19 12.37
N LYS A 102 -4.99 0.13 12.30
CA LYS A 102 -3.85 0.87 12.87
C LYS A 102 -3.75 0.73 14.38
N LYS A 103 -4.87 0.54 15.08
CA LYS A 103 -4.89 0.44 16.53
C LYS A 103 -4.21 -0.83 17.03
N ASN A 104 -4.43 -1.94 16.30
CA ASN A 104 -3.88 -3.24 16.64
C ASN A 104 -2.64 -3.58 15.82
N ASN A 105 -2.15 -2.66 14.98
CA ASN A 105 -1.03 -2.86 14.06
C ASN A 105 -1.18 -4.16 13.25
N SER A 106 -2.37 -4.35 12.68
CA SER A 106 -2.76 -5.58 11.99
C SER A 106 -3.49 -5.27 10.68
N TYR A 107 -3.64 -6.28 9.85
CA TYR A 107 -4.38 -6.18 8.60
C TYR A 107 -5.10 -7.50 8.29
N THR A 108 -6.19 -7.41 7.53
CA THR A 108 -6.97 -8.54 7.05
C THR A 108 -7.21 -8.43 5.56
N LEU A 109 -7.39 -9.56 4.89
CA LEU A 109 -7.78 -9.56 3.48
C LEU A 109 -9.15 -8.89 3.32
N TYR A 110 -9.21 -7.86 2.49
CA TYR A 110 -10.44 -7.18 2.10
C TYR A 110 -10.98 -7.73 0.79
N SER A 111 -10.12 -7.83 -0.22
CA SER A 111 -10.44 -8.48 -1.49
C SER A 111 -9.16 -8.81 -2.27
N ALA A 112 -9.22 -9.84 -3.12
CA ALA A 112 -8.15 -10.19 -4.03
C ALA A 112 -8.71 -10.54 -5.40
N TYR A 113 -7.98 -10.18 -6.45
CA TYR A 113 -8.34 -10.45 -7.83
C TYR A 113 -7.13 -10.97 -8.61
N LYS A 114 -7.41 -11.86 -9.57
CA LYS A 114 -6.46 -12.35 -10.57
C LYS A 114 -7.07 -12.15 -11.94
N ASP A 115 -6.46 -11.34 -12.79
CA ASP A 115 -6.99 -10.89 -14.09
C ASP A 115 -8.42 -10.33 -13.98
N GLY A 116 -8.73 -9.57 -12.91
CA GLY A 116 -10.04 -9.01 -12.63
C GLY A 116 -11.07 -10.01 -12.09
N ILE A 117 -10.73 -11.29 -11.97
CA ILE A 117 -11.60 -12.32 -11.38
C ILE A 117 -11.32 -12.38 -9.88
N LYS A 118 -12.38 -12.29 -9.07
CA LYS A 118 -12.26 -12.33 -7.61
C LYS A 118 -11.72 -13.69 -7.16
N MET A 119 -10.66 -13.65 -6.38
CA MET A 119 -10.09 -14.81 -5.70
C MET A 119 -10.86 -15.10 -4.40
N ASN A 120 -10.93 -16.35 -4.01
CA ASN A 120 -11.38 -16.74 -2.67
C ASN A 120 -10.21 -16.71 -1.67
N GLU A 121 -10.52 -16.82 -0.37
CA GLU A 121 -9.51 -16.76 0.68
C GLU A 121 -8.45 -17.87 0.59
N VAL A 122 -8.82 -19.04 0.08
CA VAL A 122 -7.89 -20.17 -0.10
C VAL A 122 -6.89 -19.89 -1.22
N GLU A 123 -7.36 -19.31 -2.33
CA GLU A 123 -6.50 -18.92 -3.46
C GLU A 123 -5.51 -17.81 -3.05
N GLU A 124 -5.97 -16.84 -2.25
CA GLU A 124 -5.11 -15.78 -1.70
C GLU A 124 -4.08 -16.36 -0.72
N LEU A 125 -4.50 -17.27 0.16
CA LEU A 125 -3.59 -17.96 1.08
C LEU A 125 -2.53 -18.77 0.33
N ILE A 126 -2.90 -19.49 -0.74
CA ILE A 126 -1.96 -20.23 -1.59
C ILE A 126 -0.95 -19.28 -2.24
N LEU A 127 -1.40 -18.10 -2.70
CA LEU A 127 -0.52 -17.08 -3.27
C LEU A 127 0.50 -16.61 -2.21
N LYS A 128 0.06 -16.31 -0.99
CA LYS A 128 0.95 -15.90 0.12
C LYS A 128 1.97 -17.01 0.44
N ILE A 129 1.52 -18.24 0.59
CA ILE A 129 2.43 -19.38 0.86
C ILE A 129 3.52 -19.46 -0.21
N LYS A 130 3.15 -19.38 -1.50
CA LYS A 130 4.11 -19.41 -2.60
C LYS A 130 5.07 -18.21 -2.60
N ALA A 131 4.56 -17.02 -2.27
CA ALA A 131 5.39 -15.83 -2.19
C ALA A 131 6.46 -15.95 -1.08
N PHE A 132 6.08 -16.44 0.09
CA PHE A 132 7.00 -16.65 1.21
C PHE A 132 7.96 -17.84 1.01
N ASP A 133 7.50 -18.91 0.37
CA ASP A 133 8.33 -20.10 0.06
C ASP A 133 9.43 -19.78 -0.96
N LEU A 134 9.14 -18.90 -1.91
CA LEU A 134 10.08 -18.46 -2.94
C LEU A 134 10.91 -17.23 -2.53
N CYS A 135 10.64 -16.66 -1.35
CA CYS A 135 11.32 -15.46 -0.87
C CYS A 135 12.74 -15.78 -0.42
N ASP A 136 13.71 -15.15 -1.06
CA ASP A 136 15.11 -15.18 -0.67
C ASP A 136 15.44 -13.94 0.17
N VAL A 137 15.70 -14.15 1.45
CA VAL A 137 15.98 -13.07 2.41
C VAL A 137 17.39 -12.50 2.19
N ASP A 138 18.30 -13.30 1.66
CA ASP A 138 19.72 -12.91 1.50
C ASP A 138 19.92 -11.92 0.33
N MET A 139 19.01 -11.88 -0.65
CA MET A 139 19.14 -10.97 -1.79
C MET A 139 19.06 -9.47 -1.44
N LYS A 140 18.55 -9.10 -0.26
CA LYS A 140 18.43 -7.69 0.15
C LYS A 140 19.69 -7.08 0.75
N THR A 141 20.63 -7.92 1.22
CA THR A 141 21.87 -7.45 1.87
C THR A 141 22.90 -6.92 0.89
N ASP A 142 22.79 -7.25 -0.40
CA ASP A 142 23.76 -6.85 -1.43
C ASP A 142 23.49 -5.47 -2.05
N GLU A 143 22.25 -4.95 -1.97
CA GLU A 143 21.90 -3.63 -2.50
C GLU A 143 22.19 -2.46 -1.54
N GLU A 144 22.28 -2.68 -0.23
CA GLU A 144 22.61 -1.63 0.76
C GLU A 144 24.12 -1.38 0.92
N ASN A 145 24.99 -2.21 0.31
CA ASN A 145 26.44 -2.11 0.44
C ASN A 145 27.18 -1.65 -0.84
N ASN A 146 26.47 -1.17 -1.87
CA ASN A 146 26.99 -0.53 -3.07
C ASN A 146 26.50 0.93 -3.12
#